data_7095c01cadd9b51cd44749e3c90938a2
#
_entry.id   7095c01cadd9b51cd44749e3c90938a2
#
_cell.length_a   1.000
_cell.length_b   1.000
_cell.length_c   1.000
_cell.angle_alpha   90.00
_cell.angle_beta   90.00
_cell.angle_gamma   90.00
#
_symmetry.space_group_name_H-M   'P 1'
#
loop_
_entity.id
_entity.type
_entity.pdbx_description
1 polymer ?
#
loop_
_entity_poly.entity_id
_entity_poly.type
_entity_poly.pdbx_seq_one_letter_code
_entity_poly.pdbx_strand_id
1 'polypeptide(L)'
;MRAQSLYAYFPSKFAIYDAMFAESNRELLHRVSGLVSAPDPKEALRERARIFLTFCMEDLGRFQLLFQRTIPGFQPSPEAYAPAVNALETAREAIRACGIEDARALDMWTAINSGLASQQTSNDPGGDRWVRLADEATAMFLDHYAPPTKKRKP
;
A
#
# COMPACT_ATOMS: atom_id res chain seq x y z
N MET A 1 29.70 -0.80 3.91
CA MET A 1 29.99 -2.03 3.13
C MET A 1 30.51 -1.62 1.74
N ARG A 2 31.59 -2.23 1.26
CA ARG A 2 32.07 -1.94 -0.09
C ARG A 2 31.19 -2.65 -1.11
N ALA A 3 30.91 -2.02 -2.26
CA ALA A 3 30.04 -2.55 -3.31
C ALA A 3 30.41 -3.98 -3.78
N GLN A 4 31.70 -4.33 -3.75
CA GLN A 4 32.18 -5.70 -4.05
C GLN A 4 31.64 -6.79 -3.11
N SER A 5 31.22 -6.47 -1.87
CA SER A 5 30.69 -7.46 -0.92
C SER A 5 29.25 -7.86 -1.25
N LEU A 6 28.44 -7.00 -1.86
CA LEU A 6 27.06 -7.32 -2.23
C LEU A 6 26.97 -8.33 -3.39
N TYR A 7 27.84 -8.19 -4.39
CA TYR A 7 27.88 -9.12 -5.53
C TYR A 7 28.39 -10.53 -5.19
N ALA A 8 28.96 -10.73 -3.99
CA ALA A 8 29.25 -12.08 -3.50
C ALA A 8 27.98 -12.87 -3.12
N TYR A 9 26.89 -12.18 -2.84
CA TYR A 9 25.61 -12.79 -2.42
C TYR A 9 24.51 -12.71 -3.49
N PHE A 10 24.63 -11.80 -4.46
CA PHE A 10 23.65 -11.60 -5.52
C PHE A 10 24.27 -11.69 -6.89
N PRO A 11 23.71 -12.52 -7.81
CA PRO A 11 24.28 -12.74 -9.14
C PRO A 11 24.18 -11.53 -10.07
N SER A 12 23.34 -10.53 -9.75
CA SER A 12 23.15 -9.34 -10.56
C SER A 12 22.54 -8.18 -9.75
N LYS A 13 22.58 -6.99 -10.30
CA LYS A 13 21.90 -5.81 -9.75
C LYS A 13 20.37 -6.02 -9.67
N PHE A 14 19.78 -6.70 -10.66
CA PHE A 14 18.35 -6.99 -10.66
C PHE A 14 17.98 -8.01 -9.59
N ALA A 15 18.85 -8.96 -9.25
CA ALA A 15 18.62 -9.85 -8.13
C ALA A 15 18.58 -9.12 -6.77
N ILE A 16 19.36 -8.04 -6.62
CA ILE A 16 19.28 -7.17 -5.44
C ILE A 16 17.92 -6.45 -5.39
N TYR A 17 17.50 -5.86 -6.51
CA TYR A 17 16.19 -5.19 -6.57
C TYR A 17 15.03 -6.15 -6.34
N ASP A 18 15.14 -7.37 -6.83
CA ASP A 18 14.14 -8.43 -6.63
C ASP A 18 13.99 -8.79 -5.14
N ALA A 19 15.12 -8.98 -4.46
CA ALA A 19 15.13 -9.24 -3.02
C ALA A 19 14.57 -8.05 -2.22
N MET A 20 14.96 -6.82 -2.57
CA MET A 20 14.45 -5.60 -1.94
C MET A 20 12.94 -5.43 -2.15
N PHE A 21 12.46 -5.72 -3.37
CA PHE A 21 11.03 -5.66 -3.71
C PHE A 21 10.23 -6.65 -2.87
N ALA A 22 10.68 -7.91 -2.80
CA ALA A 22 10.02 -8.95 -2.02
C ALA A 22 9.98 -8.61 -0.52
N GLU A 23 11.12 -8.19 0.06
CA GLU A 23 11.21 -7.87 1.47
C GLU A 23 10.35 -6.67 1.86
N SER A 24 10.36 -5.62 1.05
CA SER A 24 9.55 -4.43 1.30
C SER A 24 8.05 -4.72 1.24
N ASN A 25 7.60 -5.59 0.32
CA ASN A 25 6.20 -6.01 0.29
C ASN A 25 5.82 -6.92 1.46
N ARG A 26 6.74 -7.78 1.96
CA ARG A 26 6.51 -8.55 3.18
C ARG A 26 6.36 -7.64 4.40
N GLU A 27 7.18 -6.61 4.49
CA GLU A 27 7.07 -5.61 5.56
C GLU A 27 5.73 -4.89 5.53
N LEU A 28 5.28 -4.41 4.36
CA LEU A 28 3.97 -3.78 4.22
C LEU A 28 2.85 -4.75 4.62
N LEU A 29 2.90 -5.99 4.12
CA LEU A 29 1.93 -7.02 4.46
C LEU A 29 1.89 -7.28 5.97
N HIS A 30 3.06 -7.38 6.62
CA HIS A 30 3.15 -7.56 8.08
C HIS A 30 2.50 -6.41 8.84
N ARG A 31 2.75 -5.16 8.44
CA ARG A 31 2.18 -3.96 9.10
C ARG A 31 0.65 -3.91 9.02
N VAL A 32 0.05 -4.40 7.94
CA VAL A 32 -1.40 -4.36 7.75
C VAL A 32 -2.11 -5.64 8.21
N SER A 33 -1.39 -6.73 8.47
CA SER A 33 -1.98 -8.03 8.83
C SER A 33 -2.75 -8.01 10.16
N GLY A 34 -2.35 -7.18 11.11
CA GLY A 34 -3.04 -7.01 12.39
C GLY A 34 -4.43 -6.38 12.28
N LEU A 35 -4.77 -5.77 11.14
CA LEU A 35 -6.05 -5.10 10.92
C LEU A 35 -7.19 -6.04 10.49
N VAL A 36 -6.88 -7.26 10.09
CA VAL A 36 -7.86 -8.23 9.54
C VAL A 36 -8.96 -8.57 10.55
N SER A 37 -8.65 -8.55 11.84
CA SER A 37 -9.57 -8.89 12.94
C SER A 37 -10.09 -7.67 13.70
N ALA A 38 -9.96 -6.46 13.15
CA ALA A 38 -10.41 -5.24 13.82
C ALA A 38 -11.95 -5.24 13.96
N PRO A 39 -12.48 -4.79 15.10
CA PRO A 39 -13.92 -4.82 15.38
C PRO A 39 -14.74 -3.84 14.50
N ASP A 40 -14.11 -2.78 14.01
CA ASP A 40 -14.68 -1.81 13.07
C ASP A 40 -13.97 -1.87 11.73
N PRO A 41 -14.56 -2.49 10.69
CA PRO A 41 -13.95 -2.58 9.37
C PRO A 41 -13.66 -1.23 8.72
N LYS A 42 -14.49 -0.20 8.97
CA LYS A 42 -14.29 1.13 8.38
C LYS A 42 -13.10 1.84 9.01
N GLU A 43 -12.92 1.71 10.34
CA GLU A 43 -11.74 2.24 11.01
C GLU A 43 -10.48 1.45 10.63
N ALA A 44 -10.58 0.13 10.49
CA ALA A 44 -9.48 -0.69 9.98
C ALA A 44 -9.03 -0.24 8.57
N LEU A 45 -9.97 0.15 7.72
CA LEU A 45 -9.65 0.65 6.38
C LEU A 45 -8.95 2.02 6.45
N ARG A 46 -9.36 2.93 7.36
CA ARG A 46 -8.65 4.21 7.60
C ARG A 46 -7.22 3.96 8.10
N GLU A 47 -7.07 3.08 9.07
CA GLU A 47 -5.75 2.76 9.62
C GLU A 47 -4.84 2.12 8.56
N ARG A 48 -5.38 1.30 7.68
CA ARG A 48 -4.64 0.75 6.53
C ARG A 48 -4.12 1.86 5.61
N ALA A 49 -4.91 2.90 5.32
CA ALA A 49 -4.45 4.04 4.53
C ALA A 49 -3.31 4.79 5.22
N ARG A 50 -3.43 5.05 6.53
CA ARG A 50 -2.39 5.73 7.32
C ARG A 50 -1.09 4.92 7.34
N ILE A 51 -1.17 3.60 7.58
CA ILE A 51 -0.01 2.69 7.55
C ILE A 51 0.66 2.70 6.17
N PHE A 52 -0.11 2.59 5.09
CA PHE A 52 0.42 2.62 3.73
C PHE A 52 1.14 3.94 3.43
N LEU A 53 0.53 5.07 3.74
CA LEU A 53 1.14 6.38 3.50
C LEU A 53 2.41 6.57 4.35
N THR A 54 2.38 6.21 5.63
CA THR A 54 3.58 6.24 6.49
C THR A 54 4.69 5.38 5.91
N PHE A 55 4.38 4.15 5.51
CA PHE A 55 5.33 3.24 4.88
C PHE A 55 5.96 3.84 3.61
N CYS A 56 5.17 4.52 2.77
CA CYS A 56 5.69 5.17 1.57
C CYS A 56 6.61 6.37 1.89
N MET A 57 6.33 7.11 2.98
CA MET A 57 7.11 8.30 3.36
C MET A 57 8.42 7.98 4.07
N GLU A 58 8.55 6.82 4.70
CA GLU A 58 9.77 6.43 5.42
C GLU A 58 10.98 6.24 4.50
N ASP A 59 10.78 5.80 3.27
CA ASP A 59 11.86 5.53 2.30
C ASP A 59 11.39 5.78 0.86
N LEU A 60 11.84 6.90 0.28
CA LEU A 60 11.51 7.28 -1.09
C LEU A 60 12.01 6.26 -2.12
N GLY A 61 13.21 5.68 -1.92
CA GLY A 61 13.75 4.66 -2.82
C GLY A 61 12.90 3.40 -2.83
N ARG A 62 12.43 2.98 -1.66
CA ARG A 62 11.49 1.88 -1.51
C ARG A 62 10.15 2.19 -2.20
N PHE A 63 9.59 3.37 -2.00
CA PHE A 63 8.36 3.80 -2.67
C PHE A 63 8.50 3.77 -4.19
N GLN A 64 9.61 4.30 -4.72
CA GLN A 64 9.89 4.28 -6.16
C GLN A 64 10.03 2.86 -6.71
N LEU A 65 10.76 2.00 -6.01
CA LEU A 65 10.95 0.60 -6.40
C LEU A 65 9.61 -0.16 -6.47
N LEU A 66 8.75 0.02 -5.47
CA LEU A 66 7.50 -0.74 -5.34
C LEU A 66 6.39 -0.23 -6.26
N PHE A 67 6.26 1.09 -6.42
CA PHE A 67 5.04 1.68 -6.96
C PHE A 67 5.23 2.53 -8.22
N GLN A 68 6.47 2.92 -8.59
CA GLN A 68 6.68 3.87 -9.67
C GLN A 68 7.42 3.31 -10.91
N ARG A 69 7.89 2.07 -10.87
CA ARG A 69 8.64 1.43 -11.98
C ARG A 69 9.78 2.30 -12.54
N THR A 70 10.53 2.96 -11.67
CA THR A 70 11.57 3.93 -12.04
C THR A 70 12.87 3.28 -12.54
N ILE A 71 13.02 1.96 -12.39
CA ILE A 71 14.26 1.24 -12.78
C ILE A 71 14.06 0.63 -14.17
N PRO A 72 14.77 1.15 -15.21
CA PRO A 72 14.65 0.64 -16.57
C PRO A 72 14.98 -0.86 -16.67
N GLY A 73 14.10 -1.64 -17.30
CA GLY A 73 14.30 -3.06 -17.55
C GLY A 73 14.11 -3.97 -16.32
N PHE A 74 13.90 -3.43 -15.12
CA PHE A 74 13.61 -4.23 -13.95
C PHE A 74 12.13 -4.66 -13.95
N GLN A 75 11.90 -5.96 -13.78
CA GLN A 75 10.61 -6.56 -13.48
C GLN A 75 10.83 -7.54 -12.33
N PRO A 76 10.02 -7.46 -11.25
CA PRO A 76 10.12 -8.43 -10.16
C PRO A 76 9.83 -9.85 -10.67
N SER A 77 10.54 -10.84 -10.15
CA SER A 77 10.23 -12.24 -10.40
C SER A 77 8.83 -12.59 -9.83
N PRO A 78 8.18 -13.66 -10.31
CA PRO A 78 6.92 -14.13 -9.74
C PRO A 78 7.00 -14.38 -8.24
N GLU A 79 8.13 -14.93 -7.77
CA GLU A 79 8.40 -15.20 -6.35
C GLU A 79 8.52 -13.90 -5.54
N ALA A 80 9.22 -12.90 -6.07
CA ALA A 80 9.35 -11.59 -5.43
C ALA A 80 8.02 -10.82 -5.43
N TYR A 81 7.18 -11.03 -6.43
CA TYR A 81 5.89 -10.36 -6.57
C TYR A 81 4.79 -10.96 -5.68
N ALA A 82 4.92 -12.22 -5.25
CA ALA A 82 3.89 -12.90 -4.45
C ALA A 82 3.47 -12.14 -3.16
N PRO A 83 4.37 -11.55 -2.36
CA PRO A 83 3.96 -10.74 -1.21
C PRO A 83 3.11 -9.51 -1.58
N ALA A 84 3.36 -8.89 -2.74
CA ALA A 84 2.54 -7.77 -3.22
C ALA A 84 1.11 -8.22 -3.57
N VAL A 85 0.96 -9.38 -4.20
CA VAL A 85 -0.36 -10.00 -4.47
C VAL A 85 -1.10 -10.24 -3.15
N ASN A 86 -0.43 -10.78 -2.14
CA ASN A 86 -1.03 -11.02 -0.83
C ASN A 86 -1.45 -9.70 -0.14
N ALA A 87 -0.64 -8.65 -0.24
CA ALA A 87 -0.98 -7.35 0.31
C ALA A 87 -2.23 -6.75 -0.37
N LEU A 88 -2.37 -6.91 -1.69
CA LEU A 88 -3.58 -6.50 -2.43
C LEU A 88 -4.80 -7.35 -2.04
N GLU A 89 -4.64 -8.64 -1.84
CA GLU A 89 -5.77 -9.50 -1.41
C GLU A 89 -6.26 -9.11 -0.01
N THR A 90 -5.35 -8.85 0.95
CA THR A 90 -5.77 -8.35 2.27
C THR A 90 -6.47 -6.98 2.20
N ALA A 91 -6.12 -6.13 1.22
CA ALA A 91 -6.83 -4.87 0.98
C ALA A 91 -8.25 -5.13 0.44
N ARG A 92 -8.38 -6.08 -0.50
CA ARG A 92 -9.69 -6.50 -1.03
C ARG A 92 -10.59 -7.06 0.06
N GLU A 93 -10.07 -7.90 0.94
CA GLU A 93 -10.80 -8.43 2.09
C GLU A 93 -11.25 -7.33 3.05
N ALA A 94 -10.39 -6.34 3.34
CA ALA A 94 -10.75 -5.18 4.17
C ALA A 94 -11.88 -4.34 3.55
N ILE A 95 -11.85 -4.15 2.22
CA ILE A 95 -12.91 -3.45 1.48
C ILE A 95 -14.22 -4.25 1.55
N ARG A 96 -14.19 -5.56 1.33
CA ARG A 96 -15.36 -6.44 1.46
C ARG A 96 -15.94 -6.44 2.88
N ALA A 97 -15.10 -6.39 3.90
CA ALA A 97 -15.55 -6.29 5.29
C ALA A 97 -16.37 -5.01 5.57
N CYS A 98 -16.16 -3.94 4.77
CA CYS A 98 -17.00 -2.73 4.80
C CYS A 98 -18.34 -2.90 4.05
N GLY A 99 -18.66 -4.09 3.53
CA GLY A 99 -19.87 -4.36 2.74
C GLY A 99 -19.77 -3.91 1.28
N ILE A 100 -18.57 -3.72 0.76
CA ILE A 100 -18.32 -3.21 -0.61
C ILE A 100 -18.01 -4.41 -1.52
N GLU A 101 -18.87 -4.64 -2.52
CA GLU A 101 -18.75 -5.75 -3.48
C GLU A 101 -18.38 -5.28 -4.91
N ASP A 102 -18.26 -3.97 -5.14
CA ASP A 102 -17.89 -3.42 -6.46
C ASP A 102 -16.46 -3.83 -6.84
N ALA A 103 -16.31 -4.51 -7.98
CA ALA A 103 -15.00 -4.98 -8.45
C ALA A 103 -13.99 -3.85 -8.68
N ARG A 104 -14.44 -2.62 -8.94
CA ARG A 104 -13.59 -1.44 -9.17
C ARG A 104 -13.09 -0.80 -7.88
N ALA A 105 -13.66 -1.18 -6.74
CA ALA A 105 -13.34 -0.54 -5.45
C ALA A 105 -11.87 -0.69 -5.07
N LEU A 106 -11.26 -1.86 -5.32
CA LEU A 106 -9.84 -2.05 -5.05
C LEU A 106 -8.95 -1.15 -5.92
N ASP A 107 -9.27 -1.02 -7.21
CA ASP A 107 -8.50 -0.18 -8.12
C ASP A 107 -8.62 1.30 -7.71
N MET A 108 -9.82 1.74 -7.36
CA MET A 108 -10.04 3.11 -6.86
C MET A 108 -9.31 3.35 -5.54
N TRP A 109 -9.37 2.40 -4.61
CA TRP A 109 -8.67 2.46 -3.33
C TRP A 109 -7.16 2.60 -3.51
N THR A 110 -6.57 1.77 -4.37
CA THR A 110 -5.13 1.83 -4.67
C THR A 110 -4.74 3.12 -5.38
N ALA A 111 -5.57 3.60 -6.33
CA ALA A 111 -5.34 4.85 -7.03
C ALA A 111 -5.33 6.06 -6.08
N ILE A 112 -6.29 6.14 -5.15
CA ILE A 112 -6.38 7.22 -4.16
C ILE A 112 -5.13 7.23 -3.28
N ASN A 113 -4.78 6.10 -2.67
CA ASN A 113 -3.65 6.02 -1.73
C ASN A 113 -2.30 6.24 -2.43
N SER A 114 -2.09 5.65 -3.60
CA SER A 114 -0.88 5.87 -4.39
C SER A 114 -0.78 7.31 -4.90
N GLY A 115 -1.91 7.93 -5.22
CA GLY A 115 -2.00 9.35 -5.59
C GLY A 115 -1.56 10.26 -4.45
N LEU A 116 -2.07 10.05 -3.22
CA LEU A 116 -1.66 10.80 -2.04
C LEU A 116 -0.17 10.65 -1.75
N ALA A 117 0.35 9.41 -1.80
CA ALA A 117 1.78 9.15 -1.60
C ALA A 117 2.64 9.84 -2.67
N SER A 118 2.24 9.77 -3.94
CA SER A 118 2.96 10.42 -5.04
C SER A 118 2.95 11.95 -4.91
N GLN A 119 1.82 12.53 -4.55
CA GLN A 119 1.71 13.97 -4.32
C GLN A 119 2.56 14.43 -3.14
N GLN A 120 2.56 13.67 -2.04
CA GLN A 120 3.37 13.98 -0.86
C GLN A 120 4.86 13.96 -1.18
N THR A 121 5.33 12.92 -1.87
CA THR A 121 6.75 12.78 -2.22
C THR A 121 7.22 13.81 -3.23
N SER A 122 6.35 14.25 -4.14
CA SER A 122 6.71 15.16 -5.24
C SER A 122 6.55 16.64 -4.90
N ASN A 123 5.54 17.00 -4.08
CA ASN A 123 5.15 18.39 -3.89
C ASN A 123 5.32 18.92 -2.46
N ASP A 124 5.52 18.02 -1.48
CA ASP A 124 5.72 18.41 -0.08
C ASP A 124 6.61 17.37 0.64
N PRO A 125 7.84 17.12 0.14
CA PRO A 125 8.73 16.12 0.73
C PRO A 125 9.12 16.50 2.15
N GLY A 126 8.86 15.59 3.11
CA GLY A 126 9.12 15.82 4.54
C GLY A 126 8.03 16.60 5.28
N GLY A 127 7.01 17.09 4.60
CA GLY A 127 5.80 17.66 5.21
C GLY A 127 4.68 16.63 5.40
N ASP A 128 3.45 17.12 5.56
CA ASP A 128 2.25 16.30 5.79
C ASP A 128 1.02 16.69 4.94
N ARG A 129 1.19 17.62 4.02
CA ARG A 129 0.11 18.26 3.26
C ARG A 129 -0.86 17.26 2.64
N TRP A 130 -0.36 16.15 2.10
CA TRP A 130 -1.15 15.16 1.38
C TRP A 130 -1.49 13.95 2.25
N VAL A 131 -0.57 13.51 3.11
CA VAL A 131 -0.81 12.34 3.97
C VAL A 131 -1.89 12.60 5.02
N ARG A 132 -2.05 13.83 5.48
CA ARG A 132 -3.14 14.22 6.40
C ARG A 132 -4.53 14.08 5.80
N LEU A 133 -4.65 13.96 4.47
CA LEU A 133 -5.93 13.75 3.77
C LEU A 133 -6.38 12.28 3.76
N ALA A 134 -5.60 11.36 4.33
CA ALA A 134 -5.90 9.93 4.32
C ALA A 134 -7.31 9.60 4.85
N ASP A 135 -7.69 10.21 5.97
CA ASP A 135 -8.98 9.96 6.61
C ASP A 135 -10.15 10.52 5.80
N GLU A 136 -9.98 11.73 5.25
CA GLU A 136 -10.98 12.36 4.38
C GLU A 136 -11.16 11.57 3.08
N ALA A 137 -10.08 11.20 2.44
CA ALA A 137 -10.10 10.40 1.22
C ALA A 137 -10.75 9.02 1.45
N THR A 138 -10.45 8.38 2.60
CA THR A 138 -11.11 7.12 2.99
C THR A 138 -12.60 7.33 3.27
N ALA A 139 -12.98 8.43 3.91
CA ALA A 139 -14.39 8.74 4.15
C ALA A 139 -15.15 8.93 2.83
N MET A 140 -14.60 9.69 1.87
CA MET A 140 -15.16 9.87 0.52
C MET A 140 -15.30 8.52 -0.21
N PHE A 141 -14.30 7.65 -0.12
CA PHE A 141 -14.33 6.31 -0.70
C PHE A 141 -15.46 5.46 -0.08
N LEU A 142 -15.57 5.46 1.24
CA LEU A 142 -16.62 4.72 1.96
C LEU A 142 -18.03 5.27 1.67
N ASP A 143 -18.19 6.58 1.58
CA ASP A 143 -19.47 7.21 1.26
C ASP A 143 -19.94 6.88 -0.16
N HIS A 144 -18.99 6.72 -1.10
CA HIS A 144 -19.31 6.35 -2.47
C HIS A 144 -19.63 4.86 -2.64
N TYR A 145 -18.87 3.97 -2.00
CA TYR A 145 -18.92 2.54 -2.26
C TYR A 145 -19.66 1.73 -1.20
N ALA A 146 -19.65 2.15 0.08
CA ALA A 146 -20.28 1.36 1.14
C ALA A 146 -21.80 1.49 1.10
N PRO A 147 -22.54 0.41 1.38
CA PRO A 147 -24.00 0.47 1.46
C PRO A 147 -24.43 1.44 2.58
N PRO A 148 -25.55 2.16 2.38
CA PRO A 148 -26.06 3.08 3.40
C PRO A 148 -26.29 2.33 4.71
N THR A 149 -25.81 2.90 5.81
CA THR A 149 -25.99 2.34 7.15
C THR A 149 -27.50 2.21 7.42
N LYS A 150 -28.04 0.99 7.58
CA LYS A 150 -29.44 0.79 7.98
C LYS A 150 -29.65 1.54 9.29
N LYS A 151 -30.41 2.66 9.27
CA LYS A 151 -30.88 3.30 10.50
C LYS A 151 -31.62 2.25 11.31
N ARG A 152 -31.10 1.90 12.50
CA ARG A 152 -31.90 1.14 13.47
C ARG A 152 -33.18 1.94 13.68
N LYS A 153 -34.31 1.38 13.28
CA LYS A 153 -35.62 1.92 13.70
C LYS A 153 -35.68 1.86 15.23
N PRO A 154 -36.15 2.94 15.87
CA PRO A 154 -36.33 2.96 17.32
C PRO A 154 -37.30 1.88 17.81
#